data_7596b76173c8513a145a5ec607f21742
#
_entry.id   7596b76173c8513a145a5ec607f21742
#
_cell.length_a   1.000
_cell.length_b   1.000
_cell.length_c   1.000
_cell.angle_alpha   90.00
_cell.angle_beta   90.00
_cell.angle_gamma   90.00
#
_symmetry.space_group_name_H-M   'P 1'
#
loop_
_entity.id
_entity.type
_entity.pdbx_description
1 polymer ?
#
loop_
_entity_poly.entity_id
_entity_poly.type
_entity_poly.pdbx_seq_one_letter_code
_entity_poly.pdbx_strand_id
1 'polypeptide(L)'
;MLQRFPRLTGKTRPANHLSEETRIQIRESQKLGALGQVAFILQALVIGAISGFVIGIFRMAFTVLNGLGTNWVVEEFQKGAEGFLFIAAALIFCCLLSGFLLKIEPMISGSGIPQVELAQIGKFPPMNWLRVLITKFVGTLTALAAGLSVGREGPCVQMGAAVGVGVGTFFYGKHAQTMHRYLTGGAVSGMTSAFSSPIAGILFAVEDMKVILDRRMLAFLAITAMSAWFMVKHILGLPLVFPFVGLEPLGFLQLWVLLPVCILSGVLGTVYCWILVSITCFEDRLPWPSRWVRLAVPFVMVALLLLFYPTVLTGFGPTPTPVSYTHLTLPTKLEV
;
A
#
# COMPACT_ATOMS: atom_id res chain seq x y z
N MET A 1 2.22 -7.00 25.90
CA MET A 1 2.89 -5.72 26.11
C MET A 1 2.86 -4.95 24.79
N LEU A 2 1.85 -4.10 24.55
CA LEU A 2 1.90 -3.09 23.50
C LEU A 2 2.76 -1.98 24.04
N GLN A 3 3.98 -1.83 23.52
CA GLN A 3 4.71 -0.59 23.68
C GLN A 3 3.82 0.54 23.15
N ARG A 4 3.43 1.44 24.04
CA ARG A 4 2.79 2.71 23.67
C ARG A 4 3.69 3.35 22.62
N PHE A 5 3.17 3.54 21.42
CA PHE A 5 3.83 4.40 20.45
C PHE A 5 4.03 5.75 21.14
N PRO A 6 5.25 6.28 21.20
CA PRO A 6 5.47 7.59 21.78
C PRO A 6 4.60 8.59 20.99
N ARG A 7 3.73 9.32 21.68
CA ARG A 7 2.97 10.42 21.10
C ARG A 7 3.98 11.35 20.46
N LEU A 8 3.88 11.52 19.15
CA LEU A 8 4.65 12.51 18.38
C LEU A 8 4.10 13.92 18.70
N THR A 9 4.18 14.32 19.97
CA THR A 9 4.08 15.71 20.38
C THR A 9 5.50 16.25 20.53
N GLY A 10 6.11 16.57 19.41
CA GLY A 10 7.45 17.12 19.43
C GLY A 10 7.73 17.80 18.11
N LYS A 11 7.87 19.11 18.15
CA LYS A 11 8.37 19.99 17.09
C LYS A 11 9.36 19.23 16.20
N THR A 12 9.01 19.05 14.93
CA THR A 12 9.92 18.57 13.91
C THR A 12 11.16 19.45 13.90
N ARG A 13 12.26 18.96 14.47
CA ARG A 13 13.56 19.59 14.26
C ARG A 13 13.88 19.46 12.77
N PRO A 14 14.28 20.55 12.10
CA PRO A 14 14.68 20.48 10.71
C PRO A 14 15.83 19.49 10.56
N ALA A 15 15.84 18.75 9.44
CA ALA A 15 16.77 17.68 9.08
C ALA A 15 18.27 18.08 8.95
N ASN A 16 18.69 19.16 9.58
CA ASN A 16 20.04 19.72 9.46
C ASN A 16 21.09 19.12 10.40
N HIS A 17 20.77 18.04 11.14
CA HIS A 17 21.72 17.37 12.02
C HIS A 17 22.11 15.96 11.55
N LEU A 18 22.47 15.83 10.26
CA LEU A 18 23.39 14.75 9.89
C LEU A 18 24.76 15.16 10.42
N SER A 19 25.35 14.34 11.30
CA SER A 19 26.70 14.59 11.80
C SER A 19 27.66 14.77 10.62
N GLU A 20 28.66 15.62 10.78
CA GLU A 20 29.67 15.84 9.73
C GLU A 20 30.30 14.53 9.26
N GLU A 21 30.45 13.55 10.16
CA GLU A 21 30.89 12.19 9.82
C GLU A 21 29.96 11.49 8.82
N THR A 22 28.66 11.64 8.96
CA THR A 22 27.69 11.07 8.02
C THR A 22 27.79 11.76 6.65
N ARG A 23 28.08 13.05 6.63
CA ARG A 23 28.32 13.82 5.38
C ARG A 23 29.63 13.43 4.69
N ILE A 24 30.67 13.17 5.46
CA ILE A 24 31.98 12.73 4.95
C ILE A 24 31.86 11.31 4.39
N GLN A 25 31.20 10.39 5.10
CA GLN A 25 30.97 9.01 4.63
C GLN A 25 30.08 8.97 3.37
N ILE A 26 29.10 9.85 3.26
CA ILE A 26 28.32 10.01 2.03
C ILE A 26 29.20 10.50 0.88
N ARG A 27 30.16 11.40 1.13
CA ARG A 27 31.11 11.86 0.11
C ARG A 27 32.15 10.82 -0.29
N GLU A 28 32.63 10.00 0.64
CA GLU A 28 33.59 8.93 0.34
C GLU A 28 32.95 7.75 -0.40
N SER A 29 31.71 7.40 -0.08
CA SER A 29 30.92 6.45 -0.88
C SER A 29 30.64 6.95 -2.30
N GLN A 30 30.92 8.22 -2.59
CA GLN A 30 30.68 8.87 -3.88
C GLN A 30 31.71 8.56 -4.97
N LYS A 31 32.84 7.93 -4.65
CA LYS A 31 33.85 7.53 -5.65
C LYS A 31 33.75 6.03 -5.96
N LEU A 32 32.59 5.58 -6.39
CA LEU A 32 32.47 4.23 -6.92
C LEU A 32 33.17 4.17 -8.28
N GLY A 33 34.19 3.34 -8.42
CA GLY A 33 34.75 2.99 -9.73
C GLY A 33 33.69 2.39 -10.66
N ALA A 34 34.03 2.15 -11.93
CA ALA A 34 33.10 1.62 -12.94
C ALA A 34 32.34 0.37 -12.46
N LEU A 35 33.03 -0.56 -11.81
CA LEU A 35 32.44 -1.78 -11.22
C LEU A 35 31.37 -1.46 -10.15
N GLY A 36 31.61 -0.46 -9.32
CA GLY A 36 30.64 -0.04 -8.30
C GLY A 36 29.39 0.61 -8.89
N GLN A 37 29.52 1.30 -10.02
CA GLN A 37 28.37 1.88 -10.75
C GLN A 37 27.50 0.76 -11.38
N VAL A 38 28.14 -0.23 -11.98
CA VAL A 38 27.43 -1.40 -12.54
C VAL A 38 26.70 -2.17 -11.44
N ALA A 39 27.35 -2.44 -10.32
CA ALA A 39 26.73 -3.10 -9.18
C ALA A 39 25.52 -2.30 -8.64
N PHE A 40 25.64 -0.99 -8.55
CA PHE A 40 24.57 -0.09 -8.13
C PHE A 40 23.32 -0.18 -9.05
N ILE A 41 23.53 -0.15 -10.36
CA ILE A 41 22.46 -0.26 -11.35
C ILE A 41 21.81 -1.66 -11.26
N LEU A 42 22.63 -2.72 -11.20
CA LEU A 42 22.14 -4.10 -11.13
C LEU A 42 21.28 -4.32 -9.87
N GLN A 43 21.72 -3.82 -8.73
CA GLN A 43 20.96 -3.92 -7.48
C GLN A 43 19.62 -3.19 -7.57
N ALA A 44 19.59 -1.99 -8.14
CA ALA A 44 18.35 -1.24 -8.35
C ALA A 44 17.39 -2.01 -9.28
N LEU A 45 17.89 -2.56 -10.38
CA LEU A 45 17.10 -3.39 -11.30
C LEU A 45 16.52 -4.62 -10.60
N VAL A 46 17.33 -5.33 -9.80
CA VAL A 46 16.90 -6.53 -9.07
C VAL A 46 15.83 -6.21 -8.06
N ILE A 47 15.98 -5.12 -7.29
CA ILE A 47 14.96 -4.69 -6.31
C ILE A 47 13.64 -4.39 -7.04
N GLY A 48 13.71 -3.60 -8.12
CA GLY A 48 12.51 -3.26 -8.88
C GLY A 48 11.83 -4.49 -9.47
N ALA A 49 12.59 -5.39 -10.09
CA ALA A 49 12.06 -6.61 -10.70
C ALA A 49 11.40 -7.52 -9.67
N ILE A 50 12.07 -7.82 -8.55
CA ILE A 50 11.52 -8.71 -7.51
C ILE A 50 10.31 -8.05 -6.83
N SER A 51 10.38 -6.77 -6.49
CA SER A 51 9.24 -6.05 -5.90
C SER A 51 8.06 -6.02 -6.87
N GLY A 52 8.32 -5.71 -8.16
CA GLY A 52 7.30 -5.71 -9.19
C GLY A 52 6.63 -7.06 -9.37
N PHE A 53 7.41 -8.15 -9.34
CA PHE A 53 6.90 -9.51 -9.43
C PHE A 53 6.03 -9.88 -8.22
N VAL A 54 6.52 -9.67 -6.99
CA VAL A 54 5.77 -10.00 -5.76
C VAL A 54 4.46 -9.23 -5.69
N ILE A 55 4.50 -7.91 -5.97
CA ILE A 55 3.30 -7.07 -5.91
C ILE A 55 2.38 -7.34 -7.08
N GLY A 56 2.92 -7.69 -8.24
CA GLY A 56 2.12 -8.14 -9.37
C GLY A 56 1.33 -9.41 -9.04
N ILE A 57 1.96 -10.42 -8.42
CA ILE A 57 1.27 -11.62 -7.94
C ILE A 57 0.22 -11.26 -6.87
N PHE A 58 0.55 -10.34 -5.95
CA PHE A 58 -0.41 -9.86 -4.96
C PHE A 58 -1.65 -9.25 -5.63
N ARG A 59 -1.47 -8.41 -6.65
CA ARG A 59 -2.58 -7.82 -7.42
C ARG A 59 -3.41 -8.88 -8.15
N MET A 60 -2.76 -9.87 -8.77
CA MET A 60 -3.46 -10.99 -9.43
C MET A 60 -4.27 -11.81 -8.41
N ALA A 61 -3.62 -12.19 -7.31
CA ALA A 61 -4.28 -12.95 -6.24
C ALA A 61 -5.49 -12.20 -5.68
N PHE A 62 -5.35 -10.88 -5.47
CA PHE A 62 -6.45 -10.03 -5.03
C PHE A 62 -7.60 -10.02 -6.04
N THR A 63 -7.32 -9.85 -7.33
CA THR A 63 -8.35 -9.83 -8.37
C THR A 63 -9.12 -11.15 -8.44
N VAL A 64 -8.41 -12.27 -8.36
CA VAL A 64 -9.02 -13.61 -8.35
C VAL A 64 -9.86 -13.82 -7.09
N LEU A 65 -9.31 -13.51 -5.92
CA LEU A 65 -10.04 -13.66 -4.64
C LEU A 65 -11.27 -12.76 -4.57
N ASN A 66 -11.18 -11.54 -5.09
CA ASN A 66 -12.31 -10.63 -5.14
C ASN A 66 -13.44 -11.18 -6.04
N GLY A 67 -13.09 -11.66 -7.23
CA GLY A 67 -14.07 -12.26 -8.15
C GLY A 67 -14.74 -13.51 -7.60
N LEU A 68 -13.94 -14.45 -7.08
CA LEU A 68 -14.45 -15.68 -6.46
C LEU A 68 -15.26 -15.40 -5.18
N GLY A 69 -14.76 -14.51 -4.34
CA GLY A 69 -15.41 -14.14 -3.08
C GLY A 69 -16.76 -13.48 -3.30
N THR A 70 -16.86 -12.56 -4.26
CA THR A 70 -18.11 -11.89 -4.59
C THR A 70 -19.17 -12.88 -5.06
N ASN A 71 -18.81 -13.76 -6.00
CA ASN A 71 -19.75 -14.75 -6.54
C ASN A 71 -20.21 -15.71 -5.43
N TRP A 72 -19.26 -16.20 -4.63
CA TRP A 72 -19.57 -17.10 -3.51
C TRP A 72 -20.51 -16.44 -2.48
N VAL A 73 -20.25 -15.20 -2.10
CA VAL A 73 -21.10 -14.48 -1.13
C VAL A 73 -22.51 -14.27 -1.66
N VAL A 74 -22.65 -13.89 -2.94
CA VAL A 74 -23.96 -13.71 -3.56
C VAL A 74 -24.73 -15.02 -3.60
N GLU A 75 -24.07 -16.13 -3.95
CA GLU A 75 -24.69 -17.47 -3.94
C GLU A 75 -25.12 -17.90 -2.54
N GLU A 76 -24.23 -17.75 -1.54
CA GLU A 76 -24.56 -18.11 -0.15
C GLU A 76 -25.68 -17.23 0.42
N PHE A 77 -25.66 -15.94 0.09
CA PHE A 77 -26.70 -15.01 0.56
C PHE A 77 -28.10 -15.41 0.07
N GLN A 78 -28.22 -15.99 -1.14
CA GLN A 78 -29.48 -16.47 -1.71
C GLN A 78 -30.01 -17.71 -0.98
N LYS A 79 -29.17 -18.48 -0.28
CA LYS A 79 -29.58 -19.67 0.51
C LYS A 79 -30.24 -19.31 1.86
N GLY A 80 -30.30 -18.01 2.20
CA GLY A 80 -30.91 -17.51 3.42
C GLY A 80 -30.07 -17.79 4.68
N ALA A 81 -30.70 -18.29 5.74
CA ALA A 81 -30.05 -18.43 7.06
C ALA A 81 -28.85 -19.38 7.05
N GLU A 82 -28.88 -20.46 6.29
CA GLU A 82 -27.76 -21.40 6.18
C GLU A 82 -26.55 -20.75 5.52
N GLY A 83 -26.75 -20.05 4.40
CA GLY A 83 -25.67 -19.33 3.73
C GLY A 83 -25.06 -18.22 4.58
N PHE A 84 -25.89 -17.54 5.38
CA PHE A 84 -25.38 -16.54 6.32
C PHE A 84 -24.47 -17.16 7.38
N LEU A 85 -24.75 -18.36 7.87
CA LEU A 85 -23.87 -19.08 8.79
C LEU A 85 -22.51 -19.40 8.17
N PHE A 86 -22.47 -19.80 6.89
CA PHE A 86 -21.22 -20.05 6.18
C PHE A 86 -20.39 -18.76 6.01
N ILE A 87 -21.04 -17.66 5.65
CA ILE A 87 -20.39 -16.35 5.54
C ILE A 87 -19.83 -15.91 6.90
N ALA A 88 -20.62 -16.06 7.99
CA ALA A 88 -20.17 -15.72 9.33
C ALA A 88 -18.97 -16.58 9.77
N ALA A 89 -18.98 -17.88 9.47
CA ALA A 89 -17.87 -18.78 9.75
C ALA A 89 -16.59 -18.35 8.97
N ALA A 90 -16.71 -17.96 7.71
CA ALA A 90 -15.61 -17.45 6.91
C ALA A 90 -15.03 -16.13 7.48
N LEU A 91 -15.89 -15.21 7.92
CA LEU A 91 -15.45 -13.96 8.57
C LEU A 91 -14.73 -14.21 9.90
N ILE A 92 -15.23 -15.15 10.71
CA ILE A 92 -14.57 -15.58 11.94
C ILE A 92 -13.20 -16.18 11.63
N PHE A 93 -13.10 -17.05 10.63
CA PHE A 93 -11.83 -17.62 10.19
C PHE A 93 -10.84 -16.53 9.75
N CYS A 94 -11.27 -15.57 8.94
CA CYS A 94 -10.44 -14.44 8.50
C CYS A 94 -9.98 -13.57 9.69
N CYS A 95 -10.86 -13.34 10.67
CA CYS A 95 -10.52 -12.62 11.90
C CYS A 95 -9.45 -13.35 12.71
N LEU A 96 -9.62 -14.65 12.93
CA LEU A 96 -8.66 -15.47 13.67
C LEU A 96 -7.31 -15.56 12.96
N LEU A 97 -7.32 -15.74 11.64
CA LEU A 97 -6.10 -15.77 10.83
C LEU A 97 -5.37 -14.43 10.88
N SER A 98 -6.08 -13.31 10.73
CA SER A 98 -5.51 -11.96 10.84
C SER A 98 -4.89 -11.72 12.22
N GLY A 99 -5.58 -12.13 13.29
CA GLY A 99 -5.07 -12.03 14.65
C GLY A 99 -3.85 -12.91 14.92
N PHE A 100 -3.81 -14.10 14.34
CA PHE A 100 -2.64 -14.97 14.40
C PHE A 100 -1.43 -14.38 13.68
N LEU A 101 -1.62 -13.84 12.48
CA LEU A 101 -0.55 -13.19 11.71
C LEU A 101 0.00 -11.95 12.44
N LEU A 102 -0.87 -11.13 13.03
CA LEU A 102 -0.48 -9.98 13.87
C LEU A 102 0.28 -10.39 15.14
N LYS A 103 0.03 -11.60 15.66
CA LYS A 103 0.79 -12.14 16.79
C LYS A 103 2.19 -12.61 16.36
N ILE A 104 2.33 -13.18 15.16
CA ILE A 104 3.61 -13.61 14.59
C ILE A 104 4.49 -12.40 14.27
N GLU A 105 3.91 -11.37 13.61
CA GLU A 105 4.64 -10.19 13.18
C GLU A 105 3.84 -8.91 13.45
N PRO A 106 4.06 -8.28 14.61
CA PRO A 106 3.34 -7.05 14.96
C PRO A 106 3.60 -5.87 14.01
N MET A 107 4.68 -5.92 13.24
CA MET A 107 5.06 -4.86 12.30
C MET A 107 4.09 -4.72 11.12
N ILE A 108 3.26 -5.74 10.85
CA ILE A 108 2.26 -5.69 9.79
C ILE A 108 0.97 -4.95 10.19
N SER A 109 0.86 -4.49 11.43
CA SER A 109 -0.30 -3.74 11.91
C SER A 109 -0.45 -2.41 11.18
N GLY A 110 -1.67 -2.05 10.81
CA GLY A 110 -1.97 -0.80 10.11
C GLY A 110 -1.59 -0.80 8.62
N SER A 111 -1.45 0.39 8.03
CA SER A 111 -1.19 0.53 6.60
C SER A 111 0.17 -0.05 6.18
N GLY A 112 1.20 0.14 6.98
CA GLY A 112 2.58 -0.26 6.68
C GLY A 112 3.50 0.91 6.34
N ILE A 113 2.97 2.03 5.83
CA ILE A 113 3.76 3.22 5.50
C ILE A 113 4.47 3.80 6.74
N PRO A 114 3.79 4.05 7.88
CA PRO A 114 4.45 4.58 9.07
C PRO A 114 5.55 3.67 9.62
N GLN A 115 5.40 2.34 9.47
CA GLN A 115 6.41 1.38 9.89
C GLN A 115 7.66 1.46 9.00
N VAL A 116 7.48 1.66 7.69
CA VAL A 116 8.57 1.85 6.74
C VAL A 116 9.29 3.17 7.01
N GLU A 117 8.57 4.27 7.26
CA GLU A 117 9.15 5.56 7.64
C GLU A 117 9.99 5.47 8.93
N LEU A 118 9.44 4.83 9.96
CA LEU A 118 10.16 4.63 11.24
C LEU A 118 11.39 3.74 11.06
N ALA A 119 11.32 2.71 10.22
CA ALA A 119 12.46 1.87 9.88
C ALA A 119 13.53 2.67 9.11
N GLN A 120 13.11 3.58 8.23
CA GLN A 120 13.99 4.45 7.47
C GLN A 120 14.81 5.38 8.36
N ILE A 121 14.21 5.97 9.40
CA ILE A 121 14.91 6.85 10.34
C ILE A 121 15.61 6.08 11.49
N GLY A 122 15.69 4.75 11.39
CA GLY A 122 16.38 3.91 12.38
C GLY A 122 15.69 3.81 13.74
N LYS A 123 14.43 4.24 13.85
CA LYS A 123 13.64 4.20 15.09
C LYS A 123 12.87 2.89 15.27
N PHE A 124 12.98 1.97 14.34
CA PHE A 124 12.36 0.64 14.40
C PHE A 124 13.45 -0.45 14.51
N PRO A 125 13.16 -1.57 15.19
CA PRO A 125 14.07 -2.71 15.18
C PRO A 125 14.30 -3.22 13.75
N PRO A 126 15.43 -3.89 13.46
CA PRO A 126 15.72 -4.40 12.13
C PRO A 126 14.59 -5.30 11.65
N MET A 127 14.07 -4.96 10.47
CA MET A 127 12.95 -5.64 9.83
C MET A 127 13.34 -7.08 9.46
N ASN A 128 12.60 -8.06 9.97
CA ASN A 128 12.68 -9.41 9.44
C ASN A 128 11.94 -9.45 8.10
N TRP A 129 12.66 -9.11 7.03
CA TRP A 129 12.10 -8.85 5.71
C TRP A 129 11.21 -9.99 5.18
N LEU A 130 11.62 -11.25 5.34
CA LEU A 130 10.86 -12.40 4.84
C LEU A 130 9.56 -12.61 5.64
N ARG A 131 9.65 -12.48 6.97
CA ARG A 131 8.49 -12.64 7.84
C ARG A 131 7.47 -11.53 7.58
N VAL A 132 7.91 -10.28 7.51
CA VAL A 132 7.05 -9.14 7.18
C VAL A 132 6.43 -9.31 5.81
N LEU A 133 7.21 -9.72 4.79
CA LEU A 133 6.72 -9.92 3.44
C LEU A 133 5.58 -10.94 3.39
N ILE A 134 5.80 -12.14 3.94
CA ILE A 134 4.81 -13.23 3.89
C ILE A 134 3.58 -12.89 4.71
N THR A 135 3.77 -12.43 5.96
CA THR A 135 2.64 -12.13 6.86
C THR A 135 1.81 -10.94 6.37
N LYS A 136 2.45 -9.92 5.78
CA LYS A 136 1.72 -8.79 5.18
C LYS A 136 0.95 -9.21 3.94
N PHE A 137 1.57 -10.00 3.07
CA PHE A 137 0.94 -10.54 1.86
C PHE A 137 -0.34 -11.32 2.21
N VAL A 138 -0.21 -12.33 3.05
CA VAL A 138 -1.35 -13.18 3.46
C VAL A 138 -2.37 -12.38 4.26
N GLY A 139 -1.93 -11.60 5.26
CA GLY A 139 -2.82 -10.84 6.13
C GLY A 139 -3.64 -9.79 5.38
N THR A 140 -3.05 -9.12 4.39
CA THR A 140 -3.79 -8.15 3.58
C THR A 140 -4.79 -8.84 2.65
N LEU A 141 -4.42 -9.94 2.00
CA LEU A 141 -5.36 -10.72 1.18
C LEU A 141 -6.53 -11.26 2.02
N THR A 142 -6.25 -11.75 3.24
CA THR A 142 -7.28 -12.20 4.17
C THR A 142 -8.24 -11.08 4.55
N ALA A 143 -7.72 -9.89 4.88
CA ALA A 143 -8.53 -8.74 5.24
C ALA A 143 -9.39 -8.24 4.06
N LEU A 144 -8.82 -8.20 2.86
CA LEU A 144 -9.54 -7.82 1.64
C LEU A 144 -10.61 -8.86 1.25
N ALA A 145 -10.28 -10.16 1.35
CA ALA A 145 -11.23 -11.24 1.10
C ALA A 145 -12.40 -11.23 2.10
N ALA A 146 -12.17 -10.79 3.33
CA ALA A 146 -13.22 -10.56 4.32
C ALA A 146 -14.06 -9.30 4.08
N GLY A 147 -13.82 -8.55 3.00
CA GLY A 147 -14.55 -7.33 2.67
C GLY A 147 -14.19 -6.11 3.50
N LEU A 148 -13.09 -6.16 4.26
CA LEU A 148 -12.61 -4.99 4.99
C LEU A 148 -12.11 -3.94 4.00
N SER A 149 -12.55 -2.69 4.20
CA SER A 149 -12.09 -1.54 3.39
C SER A 149 -10.67 -1.13 3.77
N VAL A 150 -9.70 -2.03 3.53
CA VAL A 150 -8.28 -1.77 3.70
C VAL A 150 -7.65 -1.41 2.37
N GLY A 151 -6.92 -0.29 2.34
CA GLY A 151 -6.15 0.10 1.16
C GLY A 151 -5.09 -0.94 0.83
N ARG A 152 -4.82 -1.13 -0.45
CA ARG A 152 -3.75 -2.04 -0.93
C ARG A 152 -2.40 -1.34 -1.06
N GLU A 153 -2.38 -0.01 -1.07
CA GLU A 153 -1.20 0.80 -1.34
C GLU A 153 -0.16 0.65 -0.23
N GLY A 154 -0.57 0.86 1.01
CA GLY A 154 0.31 0.72 2.18
C GLY A 154 0.96 -0.64 2.30
N PRO A 155 0.21 -1.75 2.19
CA PRO A 155 0.78 -3.09 2.11
C PRO A 155 1.78 -3.28 0.98
N CYS A 156 1.52 -2.74 -0.22
CA CYS A 156 2.47 -2.82 -1.34
C CYS A 156 3.78 -2.08 -1.04
N VAL A 157 3.70 -0.90 -0.42
CA VAL A 157 4.88 -0.14 0.04
C VAL A 157 5.69 -0.96 1.06
N GLN A 158 5.03 -1.56 2.05
CA GLN A 158 5.71 -2.35 3.09
C GLN A 158 6.32 -3.63 2.53
N MET A 159 5.61 -4.34 1.66
CA MET A 159 6.14 -5.53 0.98
C MET A 159 7.32 -5.18 0.07
N GLY A 160 7.21 -4.10 -0.70
CA GLY A 160 8.32 -3.61 -1.51
C GLY A 160 9.54 -3.23 -0.67
N ALA A 161 9.35 -2.50 0.44
CA ALA A 161 10.41 -2.18 1.38
C ALA A 161 11.06 -3.44 1.97
N ALA A 162 10.26 -4.45 2.31
CA ALA A 162 10.77 -5.74 2.80
C ALA A 162 11.62 -6.46 1.75
N VAL A 163 11.20 -6.46 0.48
CA VAL A 163 12.02 -6.98 -0.64
C VAL A 163 13.34 -6.20 -0.76
N GLY A 164 13.28 -4.86 -0.71
CA GLY A 164 14.47 -4.02 -0.74
C GLY A 164 15.46 -4.37 0.37
N VAL A 165 14.98 -4.49 1.62
CA VAL A 165 15.80 -4.92 2.77
C VAL A 165 16.35 -6.32 2.54
N GLY A 166 15.57 -7.25 2.00
CA GLY A 166 16.00 -8.62 1.68
C GLY A 166 17.17 -8.64 0.70
N VAL A 167 17.04 -7.91 -0.41
CA VAL A 167 18.10 -7.77 -1.42
C VAL A 167 19.33 -7.09 -0.82
N GLY A 168 19.15 -6.01 -0.05
CA GLY A 168 20.25 -5.33 0.63
C GLY A 168 20.98 -6.24 1.61
N THR A 169 20.25 -7.06 2.35
CA THR A 169 20.83 -8.03 3.30
C THR A 169 21.62 -9.11 2.58
N PHE A 170 21.17 -9.53 1.41
CA PHE A 170 21.87 -10.53 0.59
C PHE A 170 23.24 -10.01 0.10
N PHE A 171 23.30 -8.75 -0.37
CA PHE A 171 24.54 -8.19 -0.91
C PHE A 171 25.53 -7.66 0.16
N TYR A 172 25.03 -7.08 1.25
CA TYR A 172 25.85 -6.35 2.23
C TYR A 172 25.71 -6.84 3.68
N GLY A 173 24.97 -7.91 3.89
CA GLY A 173 24.66 -8.35 5.24
C GLY A 173 23.76 -7.33 5.97
N LYS A 174 23.87 -7.28 7.29
CA LYS A 174 23.02 -6.42 8.13
C LYS A 174 23.60 -5.00 8.36
N HIS A 175 24.38 -4.46 7.45
CA HIS A 175 24.97 -3.12 7.61
C HIS A 175 23.89 -2.03 7.44
N ALA A 176 23.58 -1.36 8.53
CA ALA A 176 22.46 -0.41 8.64
C ALA A 176 22.54 0.79 7.68
N GLN A 177 23.73 1.30 7.38
CA GLN A 177 23.91 2.50 6.56
C GLN A 177 23.47 2.32 5.11
N THR A 178 23.65 1.14 4.56
CA THR A 178 23.27 0.83 3.18
C THR A 178 21.77 0.48 3.08
N MET A 179 21.19 -0.04 4.18
CA MET A 179 19.81 -0.51 4.22
C MET A 179 18.77 0.57 3.89
N HIS A 180 19.03 1.83 4.28
CA HIS A 180 18.14 2.96 4.00
C HIS A 180 17.80 3.08 2.51
N ARG A 181 18.80 3.02 1.62
CA ARG A 181 18.61 3.10 0.16
C ARG A 181 17.79 1.94 -0.40
N TYR A 182 18.07 0.73 0.07
CA TYR A 182 17.38 -0.48 -0.36
C TYR A 182 15.93 -0.50 0.11
N LEU A 183 15.69 -0.14 1.35
CA LEU A 183 14.36 0.01 1.92
C LEU A 183 13.53 1.02 1.13
N THR A 184 14.10 2.21 0.85
CA THR A 184 13.42 3.26 0.09
C THR A 184 13.18 2.84 -1.35
N GLY A 185 14.17 2.28 -2.03
CA GLY A 185 14.03 1.78 -3.40
C GLY A 185 12.95 0.68 -3.51
N GLY A 186 12.91 -0.22 -2.53
CA GLY A 186 11.86 -1.23 -2.43
C GLY A 186 10.48 -0.62 -2.20
N ALA A 187 10.35 0.36 -1.30
CA ALA A 187 9.10 1.08 -1.03
C ALA A 187 8.57 1.80 -2.29
N VAL A 188 9.44 2.49 -3.01
CA VAL A 188 9.15 3.16 -4.29
C VAL A 188 8.70 2.15 -5.35
N SER A 189 9.39 1.02 -5.46
CA SER A 189 9.01 -0.08 -6.36
C SER A 189 7.64 -0.64 -6.00
N GLY A 190 7.35 -0.74 -4.69
CA GLY A 190 6.07 -1.14 -4.15
C GLY A 190 4.93 -0.23 -4.59
N MET A 191 5.11 1.07 -4.39
CA MET A 191 4.14 2.09 -4.80
C MET A 191 3.95 2.14 -6.32
N THR A 192 5.07 2.08 -7.07
CA THR A 192 5.05 2.00 -8.53
C THR A 192 4.25 0.82 -9.03
N SER A 193 4.44 -0.36 -8.44
CA SER A 193 3.74 -1.59 -8.82
C SER A 193 2.26 -1.55 -8.47
N ALA A 194 1.91 -0.92 -7.33
CA ALA A 194 0.54 -0.76 -6.89
C ALA A 194 -0.30 0.05 -7.89
N PHE A 195 0.26 1.16 -8.42
CA PHE A 195 -0.43 2.07 -9.33
C PHE A 195 -0.02 1.94 -10.80
N SER A 196 0.97 1.14 -11.11
CA SER A 196 1.60 1.07 -12.45
C SER A 196 2.15 2.43 -12.90
N SER A 197 2.63 3.26 -11.98
CA SER A 197 3.10 4.64 -12.20
C SER A 197 4.47 4.88 -11.56
N PRO A 198 5.58 4.91 -12.36
CA PRO A 198 6.92 5.16 -11.84
C PRO A 198 7.08 6.53 -11.18
N ILE A 199 6.48 7.56 -11.80
CA ILE A 199 6.58 8.95 -11.30
C ILE A 199 5.90 9.07 -9.93
N ALA A 200 4.70 8.49 -9.77
CA ALA A 200 3.99 8.51 -8.49
C ALA A 200 4.81 7.82 -7.38
N GLY A 201 5.50 6.71 -7.69
CA GLY A 201 6.38 6.04 -6.73
C GLY A 201 7.55 6.92 -6.27
N ILE A 202 8.17 7.67 -7.19
CA ILE A 202 9.28 8.57 -6.85
C ILE A 202 8.78 9.77 -6.02
N LEU A 203 7.64 10.38 -6.41
CA LEU A 203 7.05 11.49 -5.68
C LEU A 203 6.64 11.09 -4.27
N PHE A 204 6.10 9.88 -4.08
CA PHE A 204 5.80 9.31 -2.77
C PHE A 204 7.04 9.28 -1.85
N ALA A 205 8.21 8.92 -2.38
CA ALA A 205 9.43 8.91 -1.56
C ALA A 205 9.85 10.32 -1.11
N VAL A 206 9.56 11.34 -1.91
CA VAL A 206 9.87 12.73 -1.58
C VAL A 206 8.89 13.29 -0.56
N GLU A 207 7.60 13.07 -0.81
CA GLU A 207 6.51 13.70 -0.07
C GLU A 207 6.25 12.99 1.26
N ASP A 208 6.00 11.69 1.22
CA ASP A 208 5.64 10.91 2.41
C ASP A 208 6.87 10.45 3.19
N MET A 209 7.83 9.83 2.52
CA MET A 209 9.03 9.31 3.19
C MET A 209 10.08 10.39 3.47
N LYS A 210 9.89 11.62 3.00
CA LYS A 210 10.78 12.79 3.24
C LYS A 210 12.24 12.51 2.91
N VAL A 211 12.47 11.75 1.85
CA VAL A 211 13.81 11.36 1.40
C VAL A 211 14.53 12.56 0.84
N ILE A 212 15.76 12.80 1.29
CA ILE A 212 16.62 13.80 0.70
C ILE A 212 17.14 13.25 -0.64
N LEU A 213 16.67 13.84 -1.73
CA LEU A 213 17.08 13.47 -3.08
C LEU A 213 18.45 14.06 -3.42
N ASP A 214 19.47 13.25 -3.37
CA ASP A 214 20.69 13.51 -4.12
C ASP A 214 20.59 12.87 -5.53
N ARG A 215 21.49 13.23 -6.43
CA ARG A 215 21.48 12.71 -7.81
C ARG A 215 21.53 11.18 -7.88
N ARG A 216 22.24 10.54 -6.94
CA ARG A 216 22.40 9.09 -6.89
C ARG A 216 21.15 8.42 -6.34
N MET A 217 20.56 9.00 -5.29
CA MET A 217 19.30 8.49 -4.74
C MET A 217 18.20 8.58 -5.79
N LEU A 218 18.08 9.72 -6.47
CA LEU A 218 17.11 9.89 -7.55
C LEU A 218 17.31 8.85 -8.67
N ALA A 219 18.55 8.65 -9.13
CA ALA A 219 18.86 7.64 -10.14
C ALA A 219 18.49 6.22 -9.67
N PHE A 220 18.81 5.89 -8.41
CA PHE A 220 18.46 4.60 -7.83
C PHE A 220 16.93 4.39 -7.80
N LEU A 221 16.19 5.38 -7.31
CA LEU A 221 14.73 5.31 -7.25
C LEU A 221 14.10 5.24 -8.65
N ALA A 222 14.64 5.98 -9.62
CA ALA A 222 14.18 5.93 -10.99
C ALA A 222 14.38 4.54 -11.62
N ILE A 223 15.55 3.94 -11.43
CA ILE A 223 15.85 2.60 -11.95
C ILE A 223 14.97 1.55 -11.29
N THR A 224 14.80 1.60 -9.94
CA THR A 224 13.94 0.65 -9.22
C THR A 224 12.48 0.79 -9.66
N ALA A 225 11.97 2.02 -9.79
CA ALA A 225 10.61 2.29 -10.23
C ALA A 225 10.36 1.79 -11.66
N MET A 226 11.26 2.12 -12.60
CA MET A 226 11.14 1.69 -14.00
C MET A 226 11.21 0.18 -14.14
N SER A 227 12.11 -0.48 -13.42
CA SER A 227 12.22 -1.95 -13.40
C SER A 227 10.94 -2.61 -12.85
N ALA A 228 10.38 -2.07 -11.76
CA ALA A 228 9.13 -2.56 -11.17
C ALA A 228 7.94 -2.37 -12.14
N TRP A 229 7.84 -1.21 -12.77
CA TRP A 229 6.81 -0.93 -13.77
C TRP A 229 6.92 -1.86 -14.97
N PHE A 230 8.14 -2.07 -15.49
CA PHE A 230 8.39 -2.99 -16.61
C PHE A 230 7.95 -4.41 -16.25
N MET A 231 8.28 -4.89 -15.04
CA MET A 231 7.86 -6.20 -14.57
C MET A 231 6.33 -6.33 -14.55
N VAL A 232 5.63 -5.36 -13.97
CA VAL A 232 4.17 -5.41 -13.80
C VAL A 232 3.46 -5.29 -15.16
N LYS A 233 3.90 -4.36 -16.03
CA LYS A 233 3.21 -4.05 -17.27
C LYS A 233 3.56 -4.99 -18.41
N HIS A 234 4.85 -5.32 -18.60
CA HIS A 234 5.31 -6.06 -19.77
C HIS A 234 5.54 -7.56 -19.51
N ILE A 235 5.95 -7.93 -18.30
CA ILE A 235 6.18 -9.35 -17.97
C ILE A 235 4.88 -9.99 -17.46
N LEU A 236 4.20 -9.35 -16.51
CA LEU A 236 2.96 -9.87 -15.94
C LEU A 236 1.70 -9.44 -16.72
N GLY A 237 1.82 -8.48 -17.65
CA GLY A 237 0.71 -8.04 -18.50
C GLY A 237 -0.46 -7.42 -17.74
N LEU A 238 -0.24 -6.90 -16.51
CA LEU A 238 -1.32 -6.37 -15.69
C LEU A 238 -1.84 -5.04 -16.24
N PRO A 239 -3.17 -4.86 -16.28
CA PRO A 239 -3.78 -3.62 -16.73
C PRO A 239 -3.46 -2.46 -15.78
N LEU A 240 -3.58 -1.24 -16.30
CA LEU A 240 -3.55 -0.03 -15.49
C LEU A 240 -4.64 -0.10 -14.42
N VAL A 241 -4.33 0.41 -13.24
CA VAL A 241 -5.30 0.43 -12.11
C VAL A 241 -6.48 1.33 -12.40
N PHE A 242 -6.23 2.44 -13.09
CA PHE A 242 -7.23 3.38 -13.56
C PHE A 242 -7.13 3.50 -15.09
N PRO A 243 -7.86 2.68 -15.86
CA PRO A 243 -7.88 2.77 -17.32
C PRO A 243 -8.78 3.94 -17.73
N PHE A 244 -8.19 5.09 -17.99
CA PHE A 244 -8.89 6.21 -18.60
C PHE A 244 -8.91 6.04 -20.11
N VAL A 245 -9.90 5.34 -20.63
CA VAL A 245 -10.07 5.09 -22.08
C VAL A 245 -11.18 6.00 -22.60
N GLY A 246 -10.92 6.68 -23.72
CA GLY A 246 -11.94 7.48 -24.42
C GLY A 246 -12.24 8.83 -23.78
N LEU A 247 -11.39 9.33 -22.90
CA LEU A 247 -11.52 10.70 -22.38
C LEU A 247 -10.95 11.69 -23.41
N GLU A 248 -11.79 12.60 -23.86
CA GLU A 248 -11.30 13.75 -24.62
C GLU A 248 -10.57 14.73 -23.72
N PRO A 249 -9.47 15.34 -24.16
CA PRO A 249 -8.78 16.35 -23.39
C PRO A 249 -9.71 17.56 -23.17
N LEU A 250 -9.77 18.04 -21.92
CA LEU A 250 -10.53 19.24 -21.58
C LEU A 250 -9.99 20.43 -22.38
N GLY A 251 -10.91 21.15 -23.06
CA GLY A 251 -10.57 22.40 -23.68
C GLY A 251 -10.10 23.43 -22.64
N PHE A 252 -9.22 24.36 -23.06
CA PHE A 252 -8.67 25.39 -22.17
C PHE A 252 -9.77 26.17 -21.42
N LEU A 253 -10.88 26.45 -22.09
CA LEU A 253 -12.04 27.13 -21.49
C LEU A 253 -12.78 26.30 -20.44
N GLN A 254 -12.55 25.00 -20.37
CA GLN A 254 -13.19 24.10 -19.39
C GLN A 254 -12.33 23.89 -18.13
N LEU A 255 -11.09 24.39 -18.11
CA LEU A 255 -10.19 24.24 -16.98
C LEU A 255 -10.66 24.92 -15.69
N TRP A 256 -11.57 25.91 -15.79
CA TRP A 256 -12.18 26.56 -14.62
C TRP A 256 -12.93 25.57 -13.71
N VAL A 257 -13.43 24.45 -14.27
CA VAL A 257 -14.12 23.39 -13.50
C VAL A 257 -13.17 22.73 -12.48
N LEU A 258 -11.86 22.78 -12.72
CA LEU A 258 -10.88 22.25 -11.78
C LEU A 258 -10.88 23.00 -10.44
N LEU A 259 -11.16 24.31 -10.44
CA LEU A 259 -11.17 25.12 -9.21
C LEU A 259 -12.21 24.62 -8.19
N PRO A 260 -13.51 24.51 -8.51
CA PRO A 260 -14.49 23.99 -7.57
C PRO A 260 -14.22 22.53 -7.20
N VAL A 261 -13.72 21.70 -8.11
CA VAL A 261 -13.35 20.31 -7.82
C VAL A 261 -12.20 20.27 -6.82
N CYS A 262 -11.15 21.08 -6.98
CA CYS A 262 -10.04 21.15 -6.05
C CYS A 262 -10.47 21.61 -4.65
N ILE A 263 -11.33 22.68 -4.59
CA ILE A 263 -11.84 23.19 -3.31
C ILE A 263 -12.69 22.11 -2.62
N LEU A 264 -13.61 21.48 -3.34
CA LEU A 264 -14.47 20.44 -2.80
C LEU A 264 -13.66 19.24 -2.31
N SER A 265 -12.70 18.79 -3.11
CA SER A 265 -11.81 17.68 -2.75
C SER A 265 -10.97 18.01 -1.52
N GLY A 266 -10.45 19.25 -1.40
CA GLY A 266 -9.71 19.72 -0.24
C GLY A 266 -10.57 19.71 1.05
N VAL A 267 -11.80 20.20 0.95
CA VAL A 267 -12.76 20.19 2.08
C VAL A 267 -13.07 18.74 2.49
N LEU A 268 -13.46 17.90 1.52
CA LEU A 268 -13.78 16.50 1.79
C LEU A 268 -12.59 15.74 2.36
N GLY A 269 -11.38 15.96 1.85
CA GLY A 269 -10.16 15.38 2.39
C GLY A 269 -9.90 15.79 3.83
N THR A 270 -10.10 17.08 4.16
CA THR A 270 -9.96 17.58 5.53
C THR A 270 -10.97 16.93 6.48
N VAL A 271 -12.25 16.85 6.06
CA VAL A 271 -13.31 16.19 6.84
C VAL A 271 -12.97 14.71 7.04
N TYR A 272 -12.53 14.01 6.00
CA TYR A 272 -12.12 12.62 6.08
C TYR A 272 -10.99 12.42 7.08
N CYS A 273 -9.92 13.22 7.00
CA CYS A 273 -8.80 13.16 7.95
C CYS A 273 -9.25 13.43 9.39
N TRP A 274 -10.13 14.42 9.59
CA TRP A 274 -10.68 14.73 10.92
C TRP A 274 -11.48 13.56 11.49
N ILE A 275 -12.35 12.93 10.70
CA ILE A 275 -13.12 11.74 11.09
C ILE A 275 -12.18 10.60 11.44
N LEU A 276 -11.19 10.30 10.60
CA LEU A 276 -10.24 9.20 10.79
C LEU A 276 -9.45 9.37 12.10
N VAL A 277 -8.91 10.57 12.33
CA VAL A 277 -8.19 10.88 13.57
C VAL A 277 -9.12 10.77 14.78
N SER A 278 -10.35 11.28 14.68
CA SER A 278 -11.33 11.25 15.77
C SER A 278 -11.70 9.82 16.14
N ILE A 279 -11.95 8.95 15.15
CA ILE A 279 -12.26 7.52 15.38
C ILE A 279 -11.06 6.83 16.01
N THR A 280 -9.85 7.06 15.53
CA THR A 280 -8.63 6.45 16.09
C THR A 280 -8.42 6.87 17.55
N CYS A 281 -8.59 8.17 17.84
CA CYS A 281 -8.49 8.68 19.21
C CYS A 281 -9.60 8.13 20.13
N PHE A 282 -10.80 7.93 19.59
CA PHE A 282 -11.91 7.33 20.32
C PHE A 282 -11.62 5.85 20.62
N GLU A 283 -11.18 5.07 19.65
CA GLU A 283 -10.78 3.68 19.84
C GLU A 283 -9.68 3.51 20.89
N ASP A 284 -8.68 4.40 20.92
CA ASP A 284 -7.59 4.34 21.90
C ASP A 284 -8.05 4.69 23.33
N ARG A 285 -9.18 5.39 23.48
CA ARG A 285 -9.78 5.71 24.80
C ARG A 285 -10.66 4.59 25.33
N LEU A 286 -11.13 3.69 24.47
CA LEU A 286 -12.00 2.59 24.90
C LEU A 286 -11.19 1.54 25.68
N PRO A 287 -11.71 1.10 26.84
CA PRO A 287 -11.09 0.03 27.63
C PRO A 287 -11.36 -1.33 26.98
N TRP A 288 -10.65 -1.65 25.91
CA TRP A 288 -10.81 -2.93 25.23
C TRP A 288 -10.41 -4.09 26.14
N PRO A 289 -11.28 -5.08 26.39
CA PRO A 289 -10.99 -6.21 27.26
C PRO A 289 -9.85 -7.09 26.73
N SER A 290 -9.70 -7.17 25.39
CA SER A 290 -8.60 -7.86 24.75
C SER A 290 -8.32 -7.31 23.35
N ARG A 291 -7.12 -7.62 22.83
CA ARG A 291 -6.75 -7.27 21.44
C ARG A 291 -7.63 -7.97 20.41
N TRP A 292 -8.11 -9.16 20.73
CA TRP A 292 -8.98 -9.95 19.88
C TRP A 292 -10.33 -9.28 19.69
N VAL A 293 -10.89 -8.70 20.77
CA VAL A 293 -12.15 -7.96 20.70
C VAL A 293 -11.99 -6.72 19.82
N ARG A 294 -10.92 -5.95 19.99
CA ARG A 294 -10.63 -4.79 19.12
C ARG A 294 -10.51 -5.19 17.65
N LEU A 295 -9.85 -6.31 17.37
CA LEU A 295 -9.69 -6.83 16.01
C LEU A 295 -11.02 -7.33 15.42
N ALA A 296 -11.91 -7.92 16.24
CA ALA A 296 -13.16 -8.46 15.78
C ALA A 296 -14.17 -7.38 15.35
N VAL A 297 -14.10 -6.17 15.92
CA VAL A 297 -15.06 -5.09 15.63
C VAL A 297 -15.25 -4.81 14.13
N PRO A 298 -14.20 -4.58 13.32
CA PRO A 298 -14.39 -4.33 11.89
C PRO A 298 -15.01 -5.54 11.15
N PHE A 299 -14.71 -6.77 11.56
CA PHE A 299 -15.32 -7.95 10.97
C PHE A 299 -16.82 -8.07 11.31
N VAL A 300 -17.19 -7.73 12.54
CA VAL A 300 -18.61 -7.66 12.96
C VAL A 300 -19.34 -6.55 12.19
N MET A 301 -18.71 -5.40 12.02
CA MET A 301 -19.30 -4.31 11.22
C MET A 301 -19.54 -4.74 9.77
N VAL A 302 -18.59 -5.43 9.15
CA VAL A 302 -18.79 -5.99 7.80
C VAL A 302 -19.92 -6.99 7.78
N ALA A 303 -19.99 -7.90 8.76
CA ALA A 303 -21.09 -8.85 8.87
C ALA A 303 -22.46 -8.17 8.98
N LEU A 304 -22.56 -7.09 9.75
CA LEU A 304 -23.79 -6.30 9.86
C LEU A 304 -24.13 -5.57 8.56
N LEU A 305 -23.13 -4.98 7.88
CA LEU A 305 -23.34 -4.31 6.59
C LEU A 305 -23.80 -5.27 5.50
N LEU A 306 -23.35 -6.52 5.54
CA LEU A 306 -23.78 -7.57 4.61
C LEU A 306 -25.28 -7.84 4.66
N LEU A 307 -25.93 -7.66 5.81
CA LEU A 307 -27.38 -7.82 5.92
C LEU A 307 -28.15 -6.84 5.02
N PHE A 308 -27.54 -5.67 4.73
CA PHE A 308 -28.14 -4.63 3.90
C PHE A 308 -27.59 -4.61 2.48
N TYR A 309 -26.29 -4.93 2.32
CA TYR A 309 -25.58 -4.84 1.05
C TYR A 309 -24.64 -6.04 0.86
N PRO A 310 -25.08 -7.11 0.19
CA PRO A 310 -24.25 -8.30 -0.05
C PRO A 310 -22.95 -8.01 -0.80
N THR A 311 -22.93 -6.93 -1.61
CA THR A 311 -21.78 -6.52 -2.39
C THR A 311 -20.67 -5.83 -1.59
N VAL A 312 -20.88 -5.53 -0.30
CA VAL A 312 -19.85 -4.89 0.56
C VAL A 312 -18.61 -5.77 0.71
N LEU A 313 -18.74 -7.09 0.65
CA LEU A 313 -17.62 -8.03 0.70
C LEU A 313 -16.65 -7.94 -0.49
N THR A 314 -16.97 -7.18 -1.52
CA THR A 314 -16.04 -6.98 -2.64
C THR A 314 -14.84 -6.09 -2.27
N GLY A 315 -14.77 -5.58 -1.04
CA GLY A 315 -13.70 -4.72 -0.54
C GLY A 315 -13.59 -3.33 -1.15
N PHE A 316 -14.15 -3.16 -2.35
CA PHE A 316 -14.16 -1.87 -3.08
C PHE A 316 -15.56 -1.40 -3.46
N GLY A 317 -16.60 -2.19 -3.11
CA GLY A 317 -17.90 -2.01 -3.75
C GLY A 317 -17.80 -2.30 -5.27
N PRO A 318 -18.88 -2.22 -6.01
CA PRO A 318 -18.80 -2.18 -7.46
C PRO A 318 -18.08 -0.87 -7.80
N THR A 319 -16.75 -0.89 -7.95
CA THR A 319 -16.09 0.14 -8.74
C THR A 319 -16.72 0.01 -10.11
N PRO A 320 -17.55 0.97 -10.54
CA PRO A 320 -18.05 0.91 -11.88
C PRO A 320 -16.81 0.88 -12.74
N THR A 321 -16.58 -0.26 -13.40
CA THR A 321 -15.58 -0.30 -14.46
C THR A 321 -15.93 0.86 -15.38
N PRO A 322 -14.97 1.56 -15.98
CA PRO A 322 -15.27 2.63 -16.95
C PRO A 322 -16.31 2.21 -18.02
N VAL A 323 -16.39 0.91 -18.29
CA VAL A 323 -17.42 0.28 -19.13
C VAL A 323 -18.84 0.44 -18.55
N SER A 324 -19.02 0.43 -17.23
CA SER A 324 -20.33 0.64 -16.62
C SER A 324 -20.85 2.08 -16.81
N TYR A 325 -19.97 3.07 -16.91
CA TYR A 325 -20.36 4.43 -17.21
C TYR A 325 -20.79 4.62 -18.66
N THR A 326 -20.20 3.88 -19.61
CA THR A 326 -20.62 3.95 -21.00
C THR A 326 -22.00 3.32 -21.25
N HIS A 327 -22.45 2.42 -20.37
CA HIS A 327 -23.80 1.86 -20.41
C HIS A 327 -24.84 2.67 -19.65
N LEU A 328 -24.41 3.57 -18.74
CA LEU A 328 -25.28 4.53 -18.04
C LEU A 328 -25.44 5.87 -18.76
N THR A 329 -24.55 6.19 -19.70
CA THR A 329 -24.81 7.27 -20.65
C THR A 329 -25.87 6.77 -21.63
N LEU A 330 -27.09 7.26 -21.46
CA LEU A 330 -28.24 7.15 -22.33
C LEU A 330 -27.87 6.83 -23.78
N PRO A 331 -28.66 6.00 -24.49
CA PRO A 331 -28.60 5.88 -25.92
C PRO A 331 -29.01 7.20 -26.53
N THR A 332 -28.10 8.15 -26.64
CA THR A 332 -28.24 9.33 -27.48
C THR A 332 -27.79 8.97 -28.90
N LYS A 333 -28.38 7.94 -29.45
CA LYS A 333 -28.58 7.81 -30.87
C LYS A 333 -30.06 7.75 -31.08
N LEU A 334 -30.67 8.91 -31.12
CA LEU A 334 -31.76 9.14 -32.01
C LEU A 334 -31.18 9.03 -33.44
N GLU A 335 -31.38 7.87 -34.04
CA GLU A 335 -31.23 7.71 -35.47
C GLU A 335 -32.31 8.57 -36.12
N VAL A 336 -31.88 9.61 -36.83
CA VAL A 336 -32.67 10.27 -37.88
C VAL A 336 -32.29 9.62 -39.17
#